data_1c46396d8aa139d5cd323a788c17fc5a
#
_entry.id   1c46396d8aa139d5cd323a788c17fc5a
#
_cell.length_a   1.000
_cell.length_b   1.000
_cell.length_c   1.000
_cell.angle_alpha   90.00
_cell.angle_beta   90.00
_cell.angle_gamma   90.00
#
_symmetry.space_group_name_H-M   'P 1'
#
loop_
_entity.id
_entity.type
_entity.pdbx_description
1 polymer ?
#
loop_
_entity_poly.entity_id
_entity_poly.type
_entity_poly.pdbx_seq_one_letter_code
_entity_poly.pdbx_strand_id
1 'polypeptide(L)'
;LAKNMLLCGTILFGMASCTSVTPDAGEEAVLIHKPYIFGSGGVDETPVETGLKYTWFSTSYVTVSMLPQKFDEKLDDATSNDNTLLDFNTQIQLQVQDNRSPILIKNYGENWYENVIQEQYRNIVRGYISNFGPFDLMSNREVLDSINIAVKRDMENYIASLSQKHGTLPVDVVNVVIGRALPNEKQ
;
A
#
# COMPACT_ATOMS: atom_id res chain seq x y z
N LEU A 1 25.65 -52.48 -1.32
CA LEU A 1 25.11 -51.68 -0.18
C LEU A 1 25.43 -50.20 -0.35
N ALA A 2 26.67 -49.78 -0.59
CA ALA A 2 27.08 -48.39 -0.73
C ALA A 2 26.44 -47.67 -1.91
N LYS A 3 26.22 -48.34 -3.06
CA LYS A 3 25.62 -47.76 -4.28
C LYS A 3 24.13 -47.45 -4.10
N ASN A 4 23.40 -48.27 -3.34
CA ASN A 4 21.98 -48.02 -3.04
C ASN A 4 21.82 -46.93 -1.97
N MET A 5 22.77 -46.80 -1.06
CA MET A 5 22.78 -45.76 -0.03
C MET A 5 23.05 -44.37 -0.64
N LEU A 6 23.89 -44.28 -1.66
CA LEU A 6 24.16 -43.02 -2.40
C LEU A 6 22.94 -42.57 -3.20
N LEU A 7 22.21 -43.50 -3.82
CA LEU A 7 21.02 -43.21 -4.60
C LEU A 7 19.86 -42.73 -3.70
N CYS A 8 19.69 -43.30 -2.50
CA CYS A 8 18.69 -42.88 -1.52
C CYS A 8 18.97 -41.48 -0.95
N GLY A 9 20.26 -41.15 -0.71
CA GLY A 9 20.70 -39.84 -0.24
C GLY A 9 20.42 -38.70 -1.26
N THR A 10 20.63 -39.00 -2.56
CA THR A 10 20.33 -38.00 -3.63
C THR A 10 18.84 -37.74 -3.83
N ILE A 11 18.00 -38.74 -3.62
CA ILE A 11 16.53 -38.58 -3.72
C ILE A 11 15.99 -37.78 -2.53
N LEU A 12 16.49 -37.98 -1.32
CA LEU A 12 16.10 -37.22 -0.13
C LEU A 12 16.50 -35.74 -0.20
N PHE A 13 17.62 -35.40 -0.84
CA PHE A 13 18.07 -34.01 -1.01
C PHE A 13 17.21 -33.24 -2.04
N GLY A 14 16.63 -33.92 -3.02
CA GLY A 14 15.78 -33.32 -4.06
C GLY A 14 14.38 -32.96 -3.57
N MET A 15 13.88 -33.55 -2.49
CA MET A 15 12.52 -33.33 -1.97
C MET A 15 12.41 -32.13 -1.02
N ALA A 16 13.54 -31.62 -0.51
CA ALA A 16 13.55 -30.50 0.45
C ALA A 16 13.54 -29.09 -0.17
N SER A 17 13.38 -28.98 -1.51
CA SER A 17 13.59 -27.72 -2.22
C SER A 17 12.32 -27.00 -2.70
N CYS A 18 11.13 -27.48 -2.32
CA CYS A 18 9.87 -26.85 -2.71
C CYS A 18 9.27 -26.06 -1.55
N THR A 19 8.94 -24.81 -1.79
CA THR A 19 8.14 -23.96 -0.91
C THR A 19 6.74 -23.80 -1.49
N SER A 20 5.70 -23.81 -0.66
CA SER A 20 4.32 -23.57 -1.09
C SER A 20 3.89 -22.15 -0.77
N VAL A 21 3.13 -21.56 -1.67
CA VAL A 21 2.49 -20.23 -1.51
C VAL A 21 1.00 -20.42 -1.62
N THR A 22 0.27 -19.95 -0.62
CA THR A 22 -1.20 -20.08 -0.51
C THR A 22 -1.79 -18.75 -0.08
N PRO A 23 -2.06 -17.81 -1.02
CA PRO A 23 -2.76 -16.57 -0.69
C PRO A 23 -4.19 -16.85 -0.24
N ASP A 24 -4.68 -16.07 0.71
CA ASP A 24 -6.07 -16.11 1.15
C ASP A 24 -7.01 -15.47 0.13
N ALA A 25 -8.32 -15.64 0.35
CA ALA A 25 -9.33 -15.02 -0.52
C ALA A 25 -9.25 -13.50 -0.45
N GLY A 26 -9.13 -12.84 -1.61
CA GLY A 26 -8.94 -11.39 -1.71
C GLY A 26 -7.48 -10.93 -1.55
N GLU A 27 -6.53 -11.86 -1.63
CA GLU A 27 -5.10 -11.57 -1.63
C GLU A 27 -4.43 -12.11 -2.91
N GLU A 28 -3.38 -11.43 -3.32
CA GLU A 28 -2.46 -11.86 -4.36
C GLU A 28 -1.06 -12.02 -3.78
N ALA A 29 -0.38 -13.11 -4.09
CA ALA A 29 1.03 -13.27 -3.74
C ALA A 29 1.92 -12.97 -4.95
N VAL A 30 2.82 -12.05 -4.76
CA VAL A 30 3.83 -11.64 -5.74
C VAL A 30 5.10 -12.43 -5.49
N LEU A 31 5.55 -13.22 -6.45
CA LEU A 31 6.77 -14.01 -6.35
C LEU A 31 7.99 -13.17 -6.71
N ILE A 32 9.03 -13.28 -5.89
CA ILE A 32 10.32 -12.61 -6.07
C ILE A 32 11.41 -13.67 -6.17
N HIS A 33 11.95 -13.87 -7.36
CA HIS A 33 13.01 -14.82 -7.63
C HIS A 33 14.37 -14.25 -7.24
N LYS A 34 15.11 -14.98 -6.40
CA LYS A 34 16.46 -14.63 -5.94
C LYS A 34 17.42 -15.79 -6.23
N PRO A 35 17.80 -16.02 -7.50
CA PRO A 35 18.65 -17.16 -7.84
C PRO A 35 20.04 -17.02 -7.19
N TYR A 36 20.54 -18.11 -6.59
CA TYR A 36 21.85 -18.11 -5.93
C TYR A 36 23.02 -18.30 -6.89
N ILE A 37 22.85 -19.07 -7.98
CA ILE A 37 23.95 -19.46 -8.86
C ILE A 37 23.64 -19.14 -10.33
N PHE A 38 22.49 -19.56 -10.84
CA PHE A 38 22.09 -19.36 -12.25
C PHE A 38 20.62 -18.95 -12.33
N GLY A 39 20.28 -18.12 -13.31
CA GLY A 39 18.93 -17.70 -13.61
C GLY A 39 18.76 -16.17 -13.55
N SER A 40 17.63 -15.67 -14.07
CA SER A 40 17.21 -14.29 -13.94
C SER A 40 16.44 -14.11 -12.63
N GLY A 41 16.83 -13.10 -11.83
CA GLY A 41 16.08 -12.70 -10.65
C GLY A 41 15.08 -11.61 -10.98
N GLY A 42 14.16 -11.36 -10.06
CA GLY A 42 13.19 -10.27 -10.16
C GLY A 42 11.79 -10.64 -9.69
N VAL A 43 10.88 -9.72 -9.86
CA VAL A 43 9.46 -9.89 -9.56
C VAL A 43 8.79 -10.62 -10.73
N ASP A 44 8.04 -11.69 -10.42
CA ASP A 44 7.21 -12.38 -11.42
C ASP A 44 6.10 -11.44 -11.89
N GLU A 45 5.84 -11.39 -13.18
CA GLU A 45 4.84 -10.49 -13.77
C GLU A 45 3.40 -10.95 -13.49
N THR A 46 3.22 -12.24 -13.16
CA THR A 46 1.93 -12.84 -12.89
C THR A 46 1.79 -13.13 -11.40
N PRO A 47 0.81 -12.53 -10.71
CA PRO A 47 0.59 -12.83 -9.30
C PRO A 47 0.03 -14.25 -9.12
N VAL A 48 0.17 -14.79 -7.94
CA VAL A 48 -0.51 -16.02 -7.52
C VAL A 48 -1.81 -15.63 -6.85
N GLU A 49 -2.92 -15.99 -7.48
CA GLU A 49 -4.25 -15.85 -6.91
C GLU A 49 -4.52 -16.92 -5.83
N THR A 50 -5.71 -16.90 -5.25
CA THR A 50 -6.16 -17.89 -4.25
C THR A 50 -5.91 -19.31 -4.72
N GLY A 51 -5.17 -20.08 -3.96
CA GLY A 51 -4.83 -21.48 -4.26
C GLY A 51 -3.44 -21.87 -3.78
N LEU A 52 -3.04 -23.11 -4.09
CA LEU A 52 -1.73 -23.64 -3.73
C LEU A 52 -0.81 -23.62 -4.95
N LYS A 53 0.31 -22.91 -4.86
CA LYS A 53 1.37 -22.92 -5.86
C LYS A 53 2.71 -23.37 -5.21
N TYR A 54 3.37 -24.32 -5.82
CA TYR A 54 4.71 -24.74 -5.39
C TYR A 54 5.77 -23.89 -6.09
N THR A 55 6.76 -23.43 -5.32
CA THR A 55 7.86 -22.60 -5.81
C THR A 55 9.21 -23.17 -5.37
N TRP A 56 10.30 -22.73 -6.00
CA TRP A 56 11.65 -23.10 -5.61
C TRP A 56 12.05 -22.42 -4.30
N PHE A 57 12.92 -23.05 -3.53
CA PHE A 57 13.42 -22.54 -2.25
C PHE A 57 14.09 -21.16 -2.33
N SER A 58 14.55 -20.74 -3.52
CA SER A 58 15.15 -19.41 -3.77
C SER A 58 14.12 -18.33 -4.13
N THR A 59 12.82 -18.64 -4.06
CA THR A 59 11.73 -17.70 -4.32
C THR A 59 11.12 -17.24 -3.01
N SER A 60 11.14 -15.94 -2.76
CA SER A 60 10.33 -15.30 -1.71
C SER A 60 9.01 -14.80 -2.29
N TYR A 61 8.04 -14.51 -1.44
CA TYR A 61 6.78 -13.91 -1.88
C TYR A 61 6.34 -12.81 -0.93
N VAL A 62 5.55 -11.89 -1.47
CA VAL A 62 4.89 -10.81 -0.74
C VAL A 62 3.41 -10.91 -1.00
N THR A 63 2.61 -10.91 0.04
CA THR A 63 1.15 -10.93 -0.07
C THR A 63 0.62 -9.50 -0.10
N VAL A 64 -0.24 -9.22 -1.07
CA VAL A 64 -0.89 -7.92 -1.25
C VAL A 64 -2.41 -8.13 -1.19
N SER A 65 -3.09 -7.37 -0.34
CA SER A 65 -4.55 -7.41 -0.27
C SER A 65 -5.17 -6.62 -1.42
N MET A 66 -6.11 -7.24 -2.12
CA MET A 66 -6.92 -6.62 -3.17
C MET A 66 -8.18 -5.96 -2.62
N LEU A 67 -8.46 -6.17 -1.33
CA LEU A 67 -9.59 -5.53 -0.66
C LEU A 67 -9.26 -4.07 -0.32
N PRO A 68 -10.28 -3.19 -0.24
CA PRO A 68 -10.06 -1.83 0.18
C PRO A 68 -9.42 -1.75 1.57
N GLN A 69 -8.22 -1.20 1.64
CA GLN A 69 -7.45 -1.02 2.88
C GLN A 69 -7.63 0.39 3.43
N LYS A 70 -7.74 0.50 4.74
CA LYS A 70 -7.88 1.77 5.46
C LYS A 70 -6.54 2.16 6.07
N PHE A 71 -6.13 3.39 5.82
CA PHE A 71 -4.96 3.99 6.41
C PHE A 71 -5.40 5.18 7.25
N ASP A 72 -5.21 5.04 8.56
CA ASP A 72 -5.55 6.08 9.54
C ASP A 72 -4.35 7.00 9.74
N GLU A 73 -4.57 8.30 9.57
CA GLU A 73 -3.52 9.31 9.71
C GLU A 73 -3.94 10.33 10.76
N LYS A 74 -3.00 10.63 11.65
CA LYS A 74 -3.15 11.69 12.64
C LYS A 74 -2.36 12.90 12.20
N LEU A 75 -3.05 14.03 12.08
CA LEU A 75 -2.45 15.31 11.76
C LEU A 75 -2.46 16.18 13.02
N ASP A 76 -1.32 16.26 13.67
CA ASP A 76 -1.12 17.14 14.79
C ASP A 76 -0.65 18.51 14.30
N ASP A 77 -1.01 19.56 15.05
CA ASP A 77 -0.60 20.95 14.81
C ASP A 77 -0.94 21.46 13.38
N ALA A 78 -2.10 21.05 12.80
CA ALA A 78 -2.57 21.60 11.55
C ALA A 78 -3.06 23.05 11.76
N THR A 79 -2.64 23.96 10.88
CA THR A 79 -2.91 25.38 11.03
C THR A 79 -4.14 25.78 10.18
N SER A 80 -5.14 26.39 10.81
CA SER A 80 -6.27 27.02 10.14
C SER A 80 -5.93 28.41 9.56
N ASN A 81 -6.87 29.03 8.86
CA ASN A 81 -6.64 30.33 8.21
C ASN A 81 -6.36 31.49 9.16
N ASP A 82 -6.73 31.37 10.44
CA ASP A 82 -6.47 32.35 11.51
C ASP A 82 -5.27 31.98 12.41
N ASN A 83 -4.44 31.01 11.96
CA ASN A 83 -3.29 30.47 12.69
C ASN A 83 -3.66 29.70 13.97
N THR A 84 -4.88 29.26 14.14
CA THR A 84 -5.25 28.35 15.23
C THR A 84 -4.72 26.94 14.92
N LEU A 85 -4.08 26.31 15.91
CA LEU A 85 -3.60 24.93 15.81
C LEU A 85 -4.73 23.95 16.13
N LEU A 86 -4.93 22.99 15.26
CA LEU A 86 -5.99 21.99 15.35
C LEU A 86 -5.42 20.62 15.08
N ASP A 87 -5.95 19.60 15.74
CA ASP A 87 -5.61 18.21 15.51
C ASP A 87 -6.74 17.52 14.75
N PHE A 88 -6.37 16.66 13.80
CA PHE A 88 -7.31 15.90 12.97
C PHE A 88 -6.98 14.43 12.95
N ASN A 89 -8.01 13.61 13.04
CA ASN A 89 -7.92 12.21 12.66
C ASN A 89 -8.49 12.08 11.25
N THR A 90 -7.69 11.60 10.33
CA THR A 90 -8.09 11.43 8.93
C THR A 90 -7.89 9.99 8.49
N GLN A 91 -8.66 9.56 7.51
CA GLN A 91 -8.59 8.21 6.98
C GLN A 91 -8.65 8.26 5.46
N ILE A 92 -7.72 7.57 4.82
CA ILE A 92 -7.80 7.31 3.39
C ILE A 92 -8.01 5.82 3.16
N GLN A 93 -8.91 5.48 2.26
CA GLN A 93 -9.17 4.11 1.85
C GLN A 93 -8.68 3.90 0.42
N LEU A 94 -7.76 2.98 0.26
CA LEU A 94 -7.10 2.66 -1.00
C LEU A 94 -7.34 1.20 -1.37
N GLN A 95 -7.41 0.92 -2.66
CA GLN A 95 -7.54 -0.43 -3.19
C GLN A 95 -6.53 -0.66 -4.30
N VAL A 96 -5.80 -1.76 -4.22
CA VAL A 96 -4.91 -2.20 -5.30
C VAL A 96 -5.73 -2.79 -6.42
N GLN A 97 -5.39 -2.47 -7.67
CA GLN A 97 -6.07 -2.99 -8.86
C GLN A 97 -5.74 -4.47 -9.07
N ASP A 98 -6.77 -5.27 -9.37
CA ASP A 98 -6.64 -6.70 -9.57
C ASP A 98 -5.57 -7.06 -10.62
N ASN A 99 -4.82 -8.12 -10.36
CA ASN A 99 -3.73 -8.61 -11.20
C ASN A 99 -2.58 -7.60 -11.43
N ARG A 100 -2.50 -6.52 -10.63
CA ARG A 100 -1.47 -5.50 -10.75
C ARG A 100 -0.51 -5.41 -9.57
N SER A 101 -0.66 -6.28 -8.58
CA SER A 101 0.24 -6.35 -7.42
C SER A 101 1.72 -6.52 -7.79
N PRO A 102 2.12 -7.26 -8.86
CA PRO A 102 3.52 -7.34 -9.26
C PRO A 102 4.12 -6.00 -9.69
N ILE A 103 3.33 -5.18 -10.38
CA ILE A 103 3.76 -3.84 -10.81
C ILE A 103 3.94 -2.93 -9.60
N LEU A 104 3.03 -3.01 -8.62
CA LEU A 104 3.10 -2.27 -7.37
C LEU A 104 4.39 -2.60 -6.61
N ILE A 105 4.63 -3.89 -6.36
CA ILE A 105 5.81 -4.35 -5.61
C ILE A 105 7.11 -4.06 -6.36
N LYS A 106 7.15 -4.23 -7.67
CA LYS A 106 8.33 -3.96 -8.50
C LYS A 106 8.75 -2.49 -8.47
N ASN A 107 7.79 -1.56 -8.54
CA ASN A 107 8.07 -0.13 -8.69
C ASN A 107 8.18 0.59 -7.35
N TYR A 108 7.42 0.18 -6.33
CA TYR A 108 7.24 0.92 -5.08
C TYR A 108 7.57 0.13 -3.81
N GLY A 109 7.69 -1.22 -3.92
CA GLY A 109 8.00 -2.09 -2.81
C GLY A 109 6.80 -2.41 -1.91
N GLU A 110 7.08 -3.12 -0.81
CA GLU A 110 6.05 -3.55 0.15
C GLU A 110 5.43 -2.36 0.92
N ASN A 111 6.26 -1.37 1.28
CA ASN A 111 5.84 -0.18 2.04
C ASN A 111 5.44 0.98 1.10
N TRP A 112 4.74 0.66 0.01
CA TRP A 112 4.37 1.64 -1.02
C TRP A 112 3.54 2.80 -0.47
N TYR A 113 2.68 2.55 0.53
CA TYR A 113 1.86 3.59 1.14
C TYR A 113 2.73 4.63 1.85
N GLU A 114 3.57 4.19 2.79
CA GLU A 114 4.46 5.06 3.57
C GLU A 114 5.47 5.78 2.69
N ASN A 115 5.99 5.09 1.68
CA ASN A 115 7.05 5.63 0.82
C ASN A 115 6.55 6.71 -0.15
N VAL A 116 5.28 6.62 -0.59
CA VAL A 116 4.83 7.42 -1.74
C VAL A 116 3.54 8.19 -1.46
N ILE A 117 2.59 7.63 -0.72
CA ILE A 117 1.25 8.20 -0.54
C ILE A 117 1.15 9.04 0.72
N GLN A 118 1.65 8.54 1.84
CA GLN A 118 1.41 9.06 3.18
C GLN A 118 1.71 10.55 3.32
N GLU A 119 2.93 10.95 2.97
CA GLU A 119 3.35 12.35 3.15
C GLU A 119 2.60 13.29 2.20
N GLN A 120 2.35 12.87 0.97
CA GLN A 120 1.57 13.68 0.03
C GLN A 120 0.11 13.82 0.46
N TYR A 121 -0.49 12.76 0.97
CA TYR A 121 -1.83 12.81 1.54
C TYR A 121 -1.91 13.83 2.69
N ARG A 122 -0.98 13.77 3.64
CA ARG A 122 -0.90 14.72 4.75
C ARG A 122 -0.75 16.16 4.28
N ASN A 123 0.10 16.39 3.26
CA ASN A 123 0.32 17.73 2.71
C ASN A 123 -0.91 18.29 2.00
N ILE A 124 -1.62 17.48 1.22
CA ILE A 124 -2.86 17.88 0.57
C ILE A 124 -3.92 18.23 1.62
N VAL A 125 -4.10 17.39 2.64
CA VAL A 125 -5.08 17.64 3.71
C VAL A 125 -4.75 18.94 4.46
N ARG A 126 -3.49 19.16 4.87
CA ARG A 126 -3.05 20.40 5.52
C ARG A 126 -3.31 21.63 4.64
N GLY A 127 -3.05 21.51 3.33
CA GLY A 127 -3.31 22.58 2.37
C GLY A 127 -4.78 22.99 2.31
N TYR A 128 -5.70 22.04 2.36
CA TYR A 128 -7.13 22.34 2.39
C TYR A 128 -7.58 22.92 3.75
N ILE A 129 -7.12 22.35 4.87
CA ILE A 129 -7.43 22.80 6.23
C ILE A 129 -7.05 24.28 6.41
N SER A 130 -5.90 24.69 5.91
CA SER A 130 -5.39 26.05 6.05
C SER A 130 -6.24 27.15 5.37
N ASN A 131 -7.20 26.77 4.53
CA ASN A 131 -8.09 27.71 3.85
C ASN A 131 -9.37 28.02 4.64
N PHE A 132 -9.66 27.28 5.71
CA PHE A 132 -10.89 27.39 6.47
C PHE A 132 -10.65 27.84 7.91
N GLY A 133 -11.67 28.48 8.49
CA GLY A 133 -11.65 28.87 9.89
C GLY A 133 -11.87 27.70 10.84
N PRO A 134 -11.37 27.79 12.10
CA PRO A 134 -11.48 26.70 13.06
C PRO A 134 -12.93 26.33 13.36
N PHE A 135 -13.83 27.31 13.42
CA PHE A 135 -15.25 27.07 13.66
C PHE A 135 -15.90 26.23 12.55
N ASP A 136 -15.58 26.52 11.29
CA ASP A 136 -16.08 25.76 10.16
C ASP A 136 -15.57 24.32 10.18
N LEU A 137 -14.28 24.13 10.50
CA LEU A 137 -13.64 22.82 10.59
C LEU A 137 -14.16 21.97 11.76
N MET A 138 -14.65 22.59 12.83
CA MET A 138 -15.20 21.91 14.00
C MET A 138 -16.69 21.57 13.88
N SER A 139 -17.49 22.43 13.24
CA SER A 139 -18.95 22.37 13.28
C SER A 139 -19.65 22.25 11.94
N ASN A 140 -19.03 22.71 10.85
CA ASN A 140 -19.67 22.74 9.53
C ASN A 140 -19.38 21.46 8.74
N ARG A 141 -20.38 20.57 8.67
CA ARG A 141 -20.25 19.30 7.96
C ARG A 141 -20.11 19.49 6.45
N GLU A 142 -20.76 20.45 5.85
CA GLU A 142 -20.69 20.69 4.40
C GLU A 142 -19.27 21.08 3.97
N VAL A 143 -18.57 21.85 4.81
CA VAL A 143 -17.16 22.19 4.58
C VAL A 143 -16.30 20.93 4.60
N LEU A 144 -16.44 20.08 5.61
CA LEU A 144 -15.68 18.83 5.71
C LEU A 144 -15.97 17.90 4.52
N ASP A 145 -17.22 17.76 4.11
CA ASP A 145 -17.60 16.94 2.95
C ASP A 145 -17.00 17.50 1.65
N SER A 146 -16.96 18.83 1.49
CA SER A 146 -16.30 19.48 0.35
C SER A 146 -14.79 19.23 0.31
N ILE A 147 -14.13 19.28 1.47
CA ILE A 147 -12.70 18.98 1.61
C ILE A 147 -12.44 17.51 1.27
N ASN A 148 -13.26 16.56 1.77
CA ASN A 148 -13.11 15.15 1.46
C ASN A 148 -13.11 14.89 -0.05
N ILE A 149 -14.07 15.50 -0.78
CA ILE A 149 -14.17 15.37 -2.24
C ILE A 149 -12.95 15.98 -2.94
N ALA A 150 -12.50 17.15 -2.50
CA ALA A 150 -11.37 17.83 -3.09
C ALA A 150 -10.05 17.08 -2.86
N VAL A 151 -9.81 16.60 -1.64
CA VAL A 151 -8.63 15.79 -1.29
C VAL A 151 -8.63 14.49 -2.08
N LYS A 152 -9.77 13.80 -2.20
CA LYS A 152 -9.88 12.58 -3.01
C LYS A 152 -9.44 12.84 -4.45
N ARG A 153 -10.01 13.85 -5.10
CA ARG A 153 -9.66 14.24 -6.48
C ARG A 153 -8.17 14.56 -6.64
N ASP A 154 -7.61 15.31 -5.72
CA ASP A 154 -6.21 15.71 -5.81
C ASP A 154 -5.26 14.54 -5.55
N MET A 155 -5.67 13.57 -4.71
CA MET A 155 -4.94 12.30 -4.55
C MET A 155 -5.01 11.43 -5.81
N GLU A 156 -6.17 11.34 -6.47
CA GLU A 156 -6.30 10.64 -7.76
C GLU A 156 -5.40 11.27 -8.83
N ASN A 157 -5.36 12.59 -8.91
CA ASN A 157 -4.47 13.33 -9.82
C ASN A 157 -2.99 13.09 -9.49
N TYR A 158 -2.63 13.04 -8.22
CA TYR A 158 -1.28 12.74 -7.79
C TYR A 158 -0.84 11.33 -8.20
N ILE A 159 -1.66 10.32 -7.94
CA ILE A 159 -1.41 8.93 -8.34
C ILE A 159 -1.24 8.83 -9.87
N ALA A 160 -2.09 9.51 -10.63
CA ALA A 160 -1.98 9.57 -12.10
C ALA A 160 -0.66 10.22 -12.54
N SER A 161 -0.21 11.29 -11.88
CA SER A 161 1.04 11.98 -12.18
C SER A 161 2.28 11.14 -11.88
N LEU A 162 2.24 10.36 -10.79
CA LEU A 162 3.30 9.40 -10.45
C LEU A 162 3.45 8.32 -11.51
N SER A 163 2.32 7.80 -11.98
CA SER A 163 2.29 6.77 -13.01
C SER A 163 2.97 7.19 -14.30
N GLN A 164 3.02 8.48 -14.60
CA GLN A 164 3.75 9.01 -15.76
C GLN A 164 5.27 9.12 -15.54
N LYS A 165 5.70 9.34 -14.30
CA LYS A 165 7.13 9.63 -13.98
C LYS A 165 7.92 8.39 -13.55
N HIS A 166 7.32 7.53 -12.75
CA HIS A 166 8.01 6.43 -12.05
C HIS A 166 7.48 5.04 -12.39
N GLY A 167 6.57 4.95 -13.36
CA GLY A 167 5.85 3.72 -13.68
C GLY A 167 4.49 3.66 -12.97
N THR A 168 3.59 2.86 -13.50
CA THR A 168 2.20 2.80 -13.03
C THR A 168 2.13 2.46 -11.54
N LEU A 169 1.42 3.29 -10.77
CA LEU A 169 0.98 3.00 -9.41
C LEU A 169 -0.46 2.48 -9.49
N PRO A 170 -0.68 1.17 -9.45
CA PRO A 170 -1.99 0.56 -9.69
C PRO A 170 -2.85 0.55 -8.43
N VAL A 171 -3.17 1.74 -7.92
CA VAL A 171 -3.94 1.95 -6.69
C VAL A 171 -5.04 2.97 -6.95
N ASP A 172 -6.26 2.63 -6.54
CA ASP A 172 -7.43 3.50 -6.66
C ASP A 172 -7.79 4.09 -5.29
N VAL A 173 -8.20 5.36 -5.27
CA VAL A 173 -8.70 6.03 -4.07
C VAL A 173 -10.18 5.73 -3.92
N VAL A 174 -10.53 4.85 -2.99
CA VAL A 174 -11.92 4.47 -2.73
C VAL A 174 -12.65 5.59 -2.01
N ASN A 175 -12.09 6.03 -0.87
CA ASN A 175 -12.72 7.05 -0.03
C ASN A 175 -11.68 7.84 0.76
N VAL A 176 -12.07 9.08 1.14
CA VAL A 176 -11.32 9.93 2.05
C VAL A 176 -12.30 10.45 3.10
N VAL A 177 -11.91 10.38 4.36
CA VAL A 177 -12.71 10.89 5.47
C VAL A 177 -11.80 11.72 6.37
N ILE A 178 -12.12 12.99 6.52
CA ILE A 178 -11.47 13.89 7.46
C ILE A 178 -12.41 14.09 8.63
N GLY A 179 -11.96 13.72 9.83
CA GLY A 179 -12.69 13.91 11.06
C GLY A 179 -12.81 15.40 11.41
N ARG A 180 -13.67 15.71 12.38
CA ARG A 180 -13.79 17.07 12.91
C ARG A 180 -12.49 17.48 13.57
N ALA A 181 -12.18 18.77 13.46
CA ALA A 181 -11.08 19.37 14.17
C ALA A 181 -11.25 19.20 15.69
N LEU A 182 -10.16 18.86 16.37
CA LEU A 182 -10.05 18.85 17.81
C LEU A 182 -9.15 20.01 18.24
N PRO A 183 -9.50 20.74 19.34
CA PRO A 183 -8.60 21.74 19.88
C PRO A 183 -7.27 21.11 20.27
N ASN A 184 -6.17 21.77 19.93
CA ASN A 184 -4.84 21.29 20.32
C ASN A 184 -4.62 21.60 21.81
N GLU A 185 -4.11 20.60 22.56
CA GLU A 185 -3.86 20.73 24.01
C GLU A 185 -2.76 21.75 24.37
N LYS A 186 -2.00 22.22 23.37
CA LYS A 186 -0.91 23.18 23.55
C LYS A 186 -1.33 24.65 23.46
N GLN A 187 -2.62 24.95 23.26
CA GLN A 187 -3.17 26.32 23.19
C GLN A 187 -3.84 26.76 24.48
#